data_589da8b5104af5d7a08fb67f8956af97
#
_entry.id   589da8b5104af5d7a08fb67f8956af97
#
_cell.length_a   1.000
_cell.length_b   1.000
_cell.length_c   1.000
_cell.angle_alpha   90.00
_cell.angle_beta   90.00
_cell.angle_gamma   90.00
#
_symmetry.space_group_name_H-M   'P 1'
#
loop_
_entity.id
_entity.type
_entity.pdbx_description
1 polymer ?
#
loop_
_entity_poly.entity_id
_entity_poly.type
_entity_poly.pdbx_seq_one_letter_code
_entity_poly.pdbx_strand_id
1 'polypeptide(L)'
;MSERAFGQWTPQRPRTLVIACSDGRLQQATDLFLQTELGLSEFDRLYVPGGGGALSASDRDVFRAQQLRGECKYLVELHQVRRIIVLFHGPTHDGPAEAVCADYRRKLPWATPDVLRQRQARDAVELMHLHHEWAADATVTAYRCEVGASHAVTFRPLDAARELEGSAWGEPFVRRR
;
A
#
# COMPACT_ATOMS: atom_id res chain seq x y z
N MET A 1 -38.29 -12.35 -12.54
CA MET A 1 -37.21 -11.33 -12.51
C MET A 1 -36.16 -11.79 -13.49
N SER A 2 -35.78 -10.98 -14.49
CA SER A 2 -34.71 -11.32 -15.40
C SER A 2 -33.35 -11.13 -14.65
N GLU A 3 -32.53 -12.17 -14.68
CA GLU A 3 -31.16 -12.06 -14.14
C GLU A 3 -30.36 -11.04 -14.95
N ARG A 4 -29.75 -10.07 -14.26
CA ARG A 4 -28.86 -9.08 -14.88
C ARG A 4 -27.42 -9.52 -14.69
N ALA A 5 -26.71 -9.79 -15.78
CA ALA A 5 -25.28 -10.04 -15.74
C ALA A 5 -24.50 -8.74 -15.47
N PHE A 6 -23.49 -8.80 -14.60
CA PHE A 6 -22.63 -7.67 -14.25
C PHE A 6 -21.22 -7.79 -14.83
N GLY A 7 -20.92 -8.85 -15.57
CA GLY A 7 -19.63 -9.09 -16.20
C GLY A 7 -19.50 -10.52 -16.72
N GLN A 8 -18.34 -10.83 -17.25
CA GLN A 8 -17.97 -12.19 -17.65
C GLN A 8 -16.77 -12.65 -16.83
N TRP A 9 -16.85 -13.84 -16.30
CA TRP A 9 -15.74 -14.48 -15.61
C TRP A 9 -14.75 -15.05 -16.64
N THR A 10 -13.46 -14.94 -16.36
CA THR A 10 -12.37 -15.52 -17.14
C THR A 10 -11.54 -16.48 -16.29
N PRO A 11 -11.05 -17.60 -16.85
CA PRO A 11 -10.17 -18.51 -16.11
C PRO A 11 -8.74 -17.97 -15.93
N GLN A 12 -8.35 -16.90 -16.65
CA GLN A 12 -7.06 -16.26 -16.47
C GLN A 12 -6.96 -15.65 -15.07
N ARG A 13 -5.85 -15.95 -14.40
CA ARG A 13 -5.55 -15.36 -13.08
C ARG A 13 -4.74 -14.09 -13.27
N PRO A 14 -5.08 -13.01 -12.58
CA PRO A 14 -4.26 -11.81 -12.56
C PRO A 14 -2.86 -12.12 -12.04
N ARG A 15 -1.83 -11.53 -12.68
CA ARG A 15 -0.44 -11.64 -12.21
C ARG A 15 0.02 -10.42 -11.43
N THR A 16 -0.91 -9.59 -11.04
CA THR A 16 -0.69 -8.38 -10.25
C THR A 16 -1.50 -8.46 -8.97
N LEU A 17 -0.86 -8.21 -7.83
CA LEU A 17 -1.50 -8.02 -6.53
C LEU A 17 -1.44 -6.54 -6.16
N VAL A 18 -2.58 -5.96 -5.81
CA VAL A 18 -2.67 -4.59 -5.28
C VAL A 18 -2.99 -4.64 -3.80
N ILE A 19 -2.12 -4.04 -2.99
CA ILE A 19 -2.27 -3.91 -1.54
C ILE A 19 -2.60 -2.45 -1.23
N ALA A 20 -3.80 -2.20 -0.73
CA ALA A 20 -4.28 -0.85 -0.46
C ALA A 20 -5.07 -0.75 0.85
N CYS A 21 -5.30 0.47 1.30
CA CYS A 21 -6.22 0.70 2.42
C CYS A 21 -7.66 0.43 1.98
N SER A 22 -8.44 -0.16 2.89
CA SER A 22 -9.87 -0.39 2.71
C SER A 22 -10.75 0.87 2.87
N ASP A 23 -10.16 2.07 2.91
CA ASP A 23 -10.90 3.32 2.99
C ASP A 23 -11.73 3.54 1.72
N GLY A 24 -13.05 3.38 1.85
CA GLY A 24 -14.00 3.48 0.73
C GLY A 24 -14.01 4.83 0.03
N ARG A 25 -13.56 5.91 0.70
CA ARG A 25 -13.48 7.26 0.11
C ARG A 25 -12.45 7.36 -1.02
N LEU A 26 -11.48 6.46 -1.06
CA LEU A 26 -10.36 6.47 -2.01
C LEU A 26 -10.49 5.39 -3.09
N GLN A 27 -11.44 4.44 -2.97
CA GLN A 27 -11.48 3.29 -3.86
C GLN A 27 -11.72 3.66 -5.32
N GLN A 28 -12.64 4.57 -5.59
CA GLN A 28 -12.90 5.01 -6.96
C GLN A 28 -11.67 5.66 -7.61
N ALA A 29 -11.00 6.57 -6.88
CA ALA A 29 -9.77 7.21 -7.36
C ALA A 29 -8.64 6.17 -7.54
N THR A 30 -8.54 5.20 -6.63
CA THR A 30 -7.56 4.11 -6.71
C THR A 30 -7.80 3.25 -7.94
N ASP A 31 -9.03 2.82 -8.19
CA ASP A 31 -9.35 1.99 -9.35
C ASP A 31 -9.09 2.75 -10.67
N LEU A 32 -9.43 4.05 -10.71
CA LEU A 32 -9.15 4.89 -11.87
C LEU A 32 -7.63 5.01 -12.13
N PHE A 33 -6.84 5.29 -11.08
CA PHE A 33 -5.38 5.36 -11.19
C PHE A 33 -4.79 4.04 -11.69
N LEU A 34 -5.20 2.92 -11.12
CA LEU A 34 -4.70 1.60 -11.52
C LEU A 34 -5.02 1.30 -12.99
N GLN A 35 -6.20 1.68 -13.43
CA GLN A 35 -6.65 1.46 -14.81
C GLN A 35 -5.98 2.42 -15.80
N THR A 36 -5.96 3.74 -15.52
CA THR A 36 -5.54 4.74 -16.52
C THR A 36 -4.04 4.97 -16.55
N GLU A 37 -3.38 4.98 -15.38
CA GLU A 37 -1.94 5.28 -15.28
C GLU A 37 -1.09 4.00 -15.31
N LEU A 38 -1.59 2.90 -14.74
CA LEU A 38 -0.84 1.65 -14.67
C LEU A 38 -1.32 0.59 -15.67
N GLY A 39 -2.39 0.85 -16.42
CA GLY A 39 -2.94 -0.03 -17.44
C GLY A 39 -3.49 -1.35 -16.90
N LEU A 40 -3.94 -1.37 -15.62
CA LEU A 40 -4.43 -2.56 -14.97
C LEU A 40 -5.95 -2.65 -15.02
N SER A 41 -6.48 -3.58 -15.78
CA SER A 41 -7.92 -3.90 -15.83
C SER A 41 -8.30 -5.02 -14.85
N GLU A 42 -7.38 -5.96 -14.59
CA GLU A 42 -7.59 -7.10 -13.72
C GLU A 42 -6.41 -7.27 -12.77
N PHE A 43 -6.69 -7.45 -11.48
CA PHE A 43 -5.69 -7.65 -10.45
C PHE A 43 -6.33 -8.23 -9.18
N ASP A 44 -5.54 -8.97 -8.42
CA ASP A 44 -5.93 -9.40 -7.09
C ASP A 44 -5.90 -8.22 -6.11
N ARG A 45 -6.81 -8.20 -5.16
CA ARG A 45 -6.97 -7.11 -4.19
C ARG A 45 -6.77 -7.60 -2.77
N LEU A 46 -5.80 -7.04 -2.05
CA LEU A 46 -5.70 -7.11 -0.61
C LEU A 46 -5.97 -5.71 -0.03
N TYR A 47 -7.23 -5.41 0.23
CA TYR A 47 -7.66 -4.10 0.74
C TYR A 47 -7.97 -4.22 2.22
N VAL A 48 -7.06 -3.71 3.05
CA VAL A 48 -7.12 -3.80 4.51
C VAL A 48 -6.88 -2.44 5.16
N PRO A 49 -7.43 -2.17 6.36
CA PRO A 49 -7.10 -0.95 7.09
C PRO A 49 -5.59 -0.82 7.26
N GLY A 50 -5.02 0.32 6.83
CA GLY A 50 -3.59 0.57 6.85
C GLY A 50 -2.85 0.26 5.55
N GLY A 51 -3.47 -0.47 4.61
CA GLY A 51 -2.85 -0.81 3.34
C GLY A 51 -1.48 -1.46 3.52
N GLY A 52 -0.46 -0.95 2.80
CA GLY A 52 0.91 -1.45 2.92
C GLY A 52 1.47 -1.42 4.33
N GLY A 53 1.12 -0.42 5.13
CA GLY A 53 1.59 -0.32 6.52
C GLY A 53 1.08 -1.42 7.44
N ALA A 54 0.00 -2.12 7.08
CA ALA A 54 -0.51 -3.24 7.85
C ALA A 54 0.38 -4.50 7.73
N LEU A 55 1.23 -4.57 6.70
CA LEU A 55 2.15 -5.68 6.47
C LEU A 55 3.55 -5.42 7.06
N SER A 56 3.83 -4.20 7.53
CA SER A 56 5.13 -3.84 8.12
C SER A 56 5.38 -4.62 9.40
N ALA A 57 6.61 -5.15 9.57
CA ALA A 57 7.02 -5.85 10.79
C ALA A 57 7.12 -4.90 12.00
N SER A 58 7.24 -3.60 11.74
CA SER A 58 7.22 -2.56 12.76
C SER A 58 5.80 -2.16 13.21
N ASP A 59 4.77 -2.89 12.77
CA ASP A 59 3.42 -2.71 13.27
C ASP A 59 3.34 -3.12 14.76
N ARG A 60 2.50 -2.42 15.52
CA ARG A 60 2.15 -2.79 16.89
C ARG A 60 1.49 -4.17 16.97
N ASP A 61 0.81 -4.56 15.90
CA ASP A 61 0.15 -5.85 15.77
C ASP A 61 0.97 -6.76 14.85
N VAL A 62 2.04 -7.32 15.41
CA VAL A 62 2.97 -8.22 14.70
C VAL A 62 2.24 -9.46 14.16
N PHE A 63 1.28 -10.00 14.90
CA PHE A 63 0.52 -11.18 14.48
C PHE A 63 -0.34 -10.87 13.24
N ARG A 64 -1.01 -9.73 13.23
CA ARG A 64 -1.77 -9.28 12.06
C ARG A 64 -0.86 -9.10 10.84
N ALA A 65 0.28 -8.47 11.01
CA ALA A 65 1.23 -8.26 9.92
C ALA A 65 1.75 -9.60 9.36
N GLN A 66 2.06 -10.56 10.22
CA GLN A 66 2.47 -11.91 9.81
C GLN A 66 1.34 -12.64 9.06
N GLN A 67 0.11 -12.58 9.55
CA GLN A 67 -1.04 -13.18 8.90
C GLN A 67 -1.26 -12.58 7.50
N LEU A 68 -1.25 -11.25 7.37
CA LEU A 68 -1.44 -10.57 6.09
C LEU A 68 -0.32 -10.92 5.08
N ARG A 69 0.93 -11.04 5.55
CA ARG A 69 2.02 -11.53 4.69
C ARG A 69 1.80 -12.98 4.25
N GLY A 70 1.26 -13.82 5.13
CA GLY A 70 0.84 -15.19 4.79
C GLY A 70 -0.23 -15.22 3.70
N GLU A 71 -1.25 -14.36 3.78
CA GLU A 71 -2.28 -14.21 2.75
C GLU A 71 -1.68 -13.73 1.42
N CYS A 72 -0.76 -12.75 1.45
CA CYS A 72 -0.04 -12.32 0.26
C CYS A 72 0.75 -13.46 -0.37
N LYS A 73 1.50 -14.22 0.43
CA LYS A 73 2.27 -15.37 -0.04
C LYS A 73 1.37 -16.38 -0.73
N TYR A 74 0.25 -16.71 -0.12
CA TYR A 74 -0.73 -17.63 -0.69
C TYR A 74 -1.24 -17.15 -2.06
N LEU A 75 -1.62 -15.87 -2.18
CA LEU A 75 -2.06 -15.29 -3.46
C LEU A 75 -0.93 -15.30 -4.50
N VAL A 76 0.29 -14.93 -4.10
CA VAL A 76 1.45 -14.92 -4.99
C VAL A 76 1.73 -16.30 -5.57
N GLU A 77 1.71 -17.33 -4.74
CA GLU A 77 1.94 -18.71 -5.16
C GLU A 77 0.77 -19.24 -6.02
N LEU A 78 -0.48 -19.04 -5.58
CA LEU A 78 -1.66 -19.56 -6.26
C LEU A 78 -1.90 -18.94 -7.63
N HIS A 79 -1.68 -17.63 -7.75
CA HIS A 79 -1.92 -16.87 -8.99
C HIS A 79 -0.64 -16.57 -9.76
N GLN A 80 0.52 -17.01 -9.26
CA GLN A 80 1.82 -16.75 -9.89
C GLN A 80 2.05 -15.24 -10.11
N VAL A 81 1.75 -14.44 -9.10
CA VAL A 81 1.90 -12.99 -9.13
C VAL A 81 3.35 -12.62 -9.41
N ARG A 82 3.57 -11.67 -10.33
CA ARG A 82 4.88 -11.14 -10.73
C ARG A 82 5.04 -9.67 -10.44
N ARG A 83 3.95 -8.98 -10.11
CA ARG A 83 3.93 -7.56 -9.79
C ARG A 83 3.09 -7.30 -8.56
N ILE A 84 3.65 -6.59 -7.61
CA ILE A 84 2.94 -6.16 -6.40
C ILE A 84 2.95 -4.64 -6.36
N ILE A 85 1.78 -4.05 -6.22
CA ILE A 85 1.60 -2.61 -6.06
C ILE A 85 1.14 -2.35 -4.65
N VAL A 86 1.87 -1.52 -3.93
CA VAL A 86 1.57 -1.15 -2.54
C VAL A 86 1.16 0.30 -2.49
N LEU A 87 -0.03 0.57 -1.96
CA LEU A 87 -0.57 1.91 -1.84
C LEU A 87 -0.62 2.34 -0.37
N PHE A 88 -0.05 3.50 -0.11
CA PHE A 88 -0.18 4.26 1.13
C PHE A 88 -1.07 5.47 0.87
N HIS A 89 -1.74 6.01 1.89
CA HIS A 89 -2.53 7.23 1.70
C HIS A 89 -2.48 8.17 2.88
N GLY A 90 -2.70 9.44 2.59
CA GLY A 90 -2.79 10.51 3.59
C GLY A 90 -2.96 11.88 2.94
N PRO A 91 -3.03 12.94 3.73
CA PRO A 91 -3.07 14.30 3.20
C PRO A 91 -1.70 14.71 2.66
N THR A 92 -1.71 15.70 1.76
CA THR A 92 -0.53 16.54 1.51
C THR A 92 -0.19 17.36 2.78
N HIS A 93 0.89 18.14 2.73
CA HIS A 93 1.25 19.01 3.86
C HIS A 93 0.11 19.97 4.26
N ASP A 94 -0.62 20.50 3.29
CA ASP A 94 -1.75 21.43 3.41
C ASP A 94 -3.12 20.74 3.27
N GLY A 95 -3.14 19.43 3.14
CA GLY A 95 -4.37 18.66 2.95
C GLY A 95 -5.17 18.43 4.24
N PRO A 96 -6.42 17.97 4.12
CA PRO A 96 -7.32 17.81 5.26
C PRO A 96 -6.84 16.72 6.22
N ALA A 97 -6.83 17.02 7.51
CA ALA A 97 -6.38 16.08 8.55
C ALA A 97 -7.18 14.75 8.57
N GLU A 98 -8.42 14.79 8.11
CA GLU A 98 -9.32 13.64 8.01
C GLU A 98 -8.90 12.63 6.92
N ALA A 99 -8.02 13.04 6.00
CA ALA A 99 -7.46 12.16 4.98
C ALA A 99 -6.34 11.26 5.51
N VAL A 100 -5.87 11.47 6.75
CA VAL A 100 -4.93 10.57 7.39
C VAL A 100 -5.54 9.19 7.51
N CYS A 101 -4.78 8.17 7.09
CA CYS A 101 -5.16 6.78 7.26
C CYS A 101 -5.47 6.48 8.74
N ALA A 102 -6.67 5.98 9.02
CA ALA A 102 -7.12 5.72 10.38
C ALA A 102 -6.21 4.74 11.13
N ASP A 103 -5.66 3.74 10.45
CA ASP A 103 -4.73 2.79 11.06
C ASP A 103 -3.41 3.47 11.46
N TYR A 104 -2.86 4.34 10.60
CA TYR A 104 -1.68 5.13 10.96
C TYR A 104 -1.96 6.12 12.09
N ARG A 105 -3.15 6.73 12.11
CA ARG A 105 -3.56 7.59 13.22
C ARG A 105 -3.65 6.79 14.54
N ARG A 106 -4.13 5.56 14.49
CA ARG A 106 -4.19 4.66 15.66
C ARG A 106 -2.78 4.28 16.15
N LYS A 107 -1.84 4.02 15.23
CA LYS A 107 -0.46 3.67 15.56
C LYS A 107 0.32 4.85 16.16
N LEU A 108 0.09 6.04 15.65
CA LEU A 108 0.81 7.28 15.97
C LEU A 108 -0.19 8.43 16.20
N PRO A 109 -0.99 8.41 17.30
CA PRO A 109 -2.11 9.32 17.48
C PRO A 109 -1.74 10.81 17.58
N TRP A 110 -0.49 11.11 17.97
CA TRP A 110 0.01 12.49 18.10
C TRP A 110 0.91 12.93 16.94
N ALA A 111 1.11 12.09 15.94
CA ALA A 111 1.98 12.41 14.83
C ALA A 111 1.34 13.46 13.90
N THR A 112 2.17 14.38 13.45
CA THR A 112 1.79 15.30 12.37
C THR A 112 1.66 14.54 11.03
N PRO A 113 1.00 15.11 10.01
CA PRO A 113 0.96 14.52 8.67
C PRO A 113 2.35 14.17 8.14
N ASP A 114 3.35 15.03 8.35
CA ASP A 114 4.72 14.80 7.88
C ASP A 114 5.39 13.62 8.60
N VAL A 115 5.21 13.48 9.90
CA VAL A 115 5.70 12.30 10.66
C VAL A 115 5.02 11.02 10.15
N LEU A 116 3.73 11.07 9.84
CA LEU A 116 3.02 9.93 9.28
C LEU A 116 3.53 9.58 7.87
N ARG A 117 3.85 10.58 7.05
CA ARG A 117 4.45 10.38 5.72
C ARG A 117 5.82 9.71 5.81
N GLN A 118 6.68 10.18 6.71
CA GLN A 118 7.99 9.55 6.97
C GLN A 118 7.82 8.11 7.45
N ARG A 119 6.85 7.85 8.32
CA ARG A 119 6.56 6.50 8.76
C ARG A 119 6.11 5.60 7.60
N GLN A 120 5.27 6.08 6.69
CA GLN A 120 4.87 5.34 5.50
C GLN A 120 6.06 5.05 4.58
N ALA A 121 6.97 6.00 4.41
CA ALA A 121 8.20 5.78 3.64
C ALA A 121 9.06 4.67 4.25
N ARG A 122 9.21 4.67 5.59
CA ARG A 122 9.92 3.61 6.29
C ARG A 122 9.24 2.25 6.13
N ASP A 123 7.92 2.20 6.30
CA ASP A 123 7.16 0.96 6.11
C ASP A 123 7.29 0.43 4.67
N ALA A 124 7.36 1.32 3.67
CA ALA A 124 7.60 0.95 2.28
C ALA A 124 9.00 0.33 2.08
N VAL A 125 10.06 0.94 2.64
CA VAL A 125 11.41 0.36 2.60
C VAL A 125 11.43 -1.02 3.25
N GLU A 126 10.81 -1.14 4.41
CA GLU A 126 10.74 -2.42 5.12
C GLU A 126 10.06 -3.50 4.28
N LEU A 127 8.92 -3.18 3.67
CA LEU A 127 8.21 -4.12 2.79
C LEU A 127 9.04 -4.51 1.58
N MET A 128 9.78 -3.57 0.98
CA MET A 128 10.69 -3.86 -0.14
C MET A 128 11.84 -4.79 0.25
N HIS A 129 12.28 -4.76 1.51
CA HIS A 129 13.27 -5.71 2.00
C HIS A 129 12.66 -7.06 2.36
N LEU A 130 11.48 -7.07 2.95
CA LEU A 130 10.82 -8.28 3.42
C LEU A 130 10.10 -9.07 2.32
N HIS A 131 9.85 -8.45 1.15
CA HIS A 131 9.06 -9.12 0.11
C HIS A 131 9.69 -10.43 -0.37
N HIS A 132 11.03 -10.58 -0.30
CA HIS A 132 11.72 -11.81 -0.65
C HIS A 132 11.28 -13.03 0.19
N GLU A 133 10.74 -12.80 1.38
CA GLU A 133 10.27 -13.87 2.25
C GLU A 133 8.93 -14.48 1.79
N TRP A 134 8.13 -13.70 1.05
CA TRP A 134 6.78 -14.10 0.66
C TRP A 134 6.46 -13.88 -0.84
N ALA A 135 7.32 -13.21 -1.58
CA ALA A 135 7.10 -12.90 -3.00
C ALA A 135 8.43 -12.73 -3.77
N ALA A 136 9.38 -13.65 -3.58
CA ALA A 136 10.76 -13.53 -4.11
C ALA A 136 10.86 -13.24 -5.61
N ASP A 137 9.92 -13.77 -6.40
CA ASP A 137 9.89 -13.63 -7.87
C ASP A 137 9.06 -12.44 -8.35
N ALA A 138 8.48 -11.64 -7.45
CA ALA A 138 7.65 -10.50 -7.82
C ALA A 138 8.41 -9.18 -7.65
N THR A 139 8.13 -8.23 -8.53
CA THR A 139 8.56 -6.84 -8.36
C THR A 139 7.58 -6.11 -7.46
N VAL A 140 8.10 -5.29 -6.53
CA VAL A 140 7.28 -4.45 -5.63
C VAL A 140 7.46 -2.99 -6.00
N THR A 141 6.34 -2.29 -6.20
CA THR A 141 6.32 -0.83 -6.42
C THR A 141 5.40 -0.18 -5.40
N ALA A 142 5.84 0.90 -4.79
CA ALA A 142 5.04 1.65 -3.84
C ALA A 142 4.57 2.98 -4.43
N TYR A 143 3.34 3.36 -4.11
CA TYR A 143 2.77 4.66 -4.46
C TYR A 143 2.11 5.28 -3.24
N ARG A 144 2.04 6.60 -3.24
CA ARG A 144 1.28 7.36 -2.27
C ARG A 144 0.07 8.02 -2.94
N CYS A 145 -1.10 7.74 -2.40
CA CYS A 145 -2.34 8.43 -2.68
C CYS A 145 -2.44 9.64 -1.74
N GLU A 146 -2.45 10.84 -2.27
CA GLU A 146 -2.45 12.08 -1.52
C GLU A 146 -3.73 12.86 -1.73
N VAL A 147 -4.28 13.39 -0.63
CA VAL A 147 -5.45 14.28 -0.66
C VAL A 147 -4.96 15.71 -0.40
N GLY A 148 -5.09 16.57 -1.40
CA GLY A 148 -4.69 17.98 -1.31
C GLY A 148 -5.70 18.86 -0.59
N ALA A 149 -5.36 20.15 -0.40
CA ALA A 149 -6.22 21.15 0.22
C ALA A 149 -7.56 21.33 -0.50
N SER A 150 -7.59 21.17 -1.82
CA SER A 150 -8.82 21.18 -2.63
C SER A 150 -9.61 19.88 -2.59
N HIS A 151 -9.23 18.92 -1.75
CA HIS A 151 -9.76 17.54 -1.70
C HIS A 151 -9.49 16.73 -2.98
N ALA A 152 -8.67 17.23 -3.91
CA ALA A 152 -8.22 16.45 -5.05
C ALA A 152 -7.35 15.28 -4.59
N VAL A 153 -7.57 14.11 -5.20
CA VAL A 153 -6.80 12.89 -4.95
C VAL A 153 -5.79 12.72 -6.06
N THR A 154 -4.52 12.58 -5.68
CA THR A 154 -3.40 12.37 -6.62
C THR A 154 -2.59 11.15 -6.20
N PHE A 155 -1.93 10.53 -7.19
CA PHE A 155 -1.04 9.40 -6.95
C PHE A 155 0.37 9.75 -7.43
N ARG A 156 1.36 9.37 -6.65
CA ARG A 156 2.77 9.51 -7.04
C ARG A 156 3.59 8.31 -6.60
N PRO A 157 4.64 7.95 -7.34
CA PRO A 157 5.60 6.97 -6.86
C PRO A 157 6.14 7.38 -5.49
N LEU A 158 6.25 6.40 -4.60
CA LEU A 158 6.86 6.61 -3.29
C LEU A 158 8.36 6.27 -3.38
N ASP A 159 9.18 7.30 -3.54
CA ASP A 159 10.64 7.18 -3.42
C ASP A 159 11.02 7.25 -1.94
N ALA A 160 10.93 6.09 -1.30
CA ALA A 160 11.14 6.00 0.14
C ALA A 160 12.57 6.36 0.55
N ALA A 161 13.58 6.08 -0.28
CA ALA A 161 14.97 6.45 0.00
C ALA A 161 15.09 7.97 0.07
N ARG A 162 14.59 8.68 -0.94
CA ARG A 162 14.62 10.15 -1.00
C ARG A 162 13.83 10.80 0.14
N GLU A 163 12.67 10.22 0.50
CA GLU A 163 11.85 10.78 1.58
C GLU A 163 12.46 10.62 2.98
N LEU A 164 13.38 9.68 3.14
CA LEU A 164 14.10 9.44 4.39
C LEU A 164 15.45 10.16 4.46
N GLU A 165 15.93 10.75 3.35
CA GLU A 165 17.16 11.57 3.34
C GLU A 165 17.02 12.74 4.33
N GLY A 166 18.01 12.85 5.24
CA GLY A 166 18.03 13.91 6.26
C GLY A 166 17.05 13.73 7.42
N SER A 167 16.29 12.63 7.47
CA SER A 167 15.47 12.30 8.64
C SER A 167 16.30 11.53 9.69
N ALA A 168 15.89 11.63 10.96
CA ALA A 168 16.48 10.81 12.04
C ALA A 168 16.33 9.29 11.81
N TRP A 169 15.59 8.89 10.78
CA TRP A 169 15.31 7.53 10.37
C TRP A 169 16.13 7.09 9.14
N GLY A 170 16.93 8.00 8.56
CA GLY A 170 17.69 7.77 7.33
C GLY A 170 19.03 7.07 7.53
N GLU A 171 19.37 6.62 8.73
CA GLU A 171 20.52 5.74 8.90
C GLU A 171 20.22 4.38 8.26
N PRO A 172 21.08 3.89 7.34
CA PRO A 172 20.86 2.60 6.73
C PRO A 172 20.81 1.53 7.83
N PHE A 173 19.84 0.62 7.71
CA PHE A 173 19.75 -0.58 8.53
C PHE A 173 20.98 -1.45 8.22
N VAL A 174 22.13 -1.06 8.76
CA VAL A 174 23.36 -1.86 8.68
C VAL A 174 23.11 -3.10 9.52
N ARG A 175 22.88 -4.22 8.86
CA ARG A 175 22.94 -5.54 9.50
C ARG A 175 24.30 -5.60 10.24
N ARG A 176 24.29 -5.49 11.54
CA ARG A 176 25.38 -6.03 12.33
C ARG A 176 25.36 -7.54 12.13
N ARG A 177 26.40 -8.01 11.46
CA ARG A 177 26.69 -9.44 11.30
C ARG A 177 26.97 -10.08 12.67
#